data_c4375237b7f13f888063539ff201eb85
#
_entry.id   c4375237b7f13f888063539ff201eb85
#
_cell.length_a   1.000
_cell.length_b   1.000
_cell.length_c   1.000
_cell.angle_alpha   90.00
_cell.angle_beta   90.00
_cell.angle_gamma   90.00
#
_symmetry.space_group_name_H-M   'P 1'
#
loop_
_entity.id
_entity.type
_entity.pdbx_description
1 polymer ?
#
loop_
_entity_poly.entity_id
_entity_poly.type
_entity_poly.pdbx_seq_one_letter_code
_entity_poly.pdbx_strand_id
1 'polypeptide(L)'
;MKVSILLPYKEDYSKENAGAVSIFVSGIDKYSRYRRSTKVYGNTNYKNFLSKNYVNIPFKKIFLQSSSKIYVKNFIDLEKQRKSKIIEIHNRPSYLNYFTNLQKRKFVIYFHNDPLTMSGSVTIKERLFI
;
A
#
# COMPACT_ATOMS: atom_id res chain seq x y z
N MET A 1 -1.75 -17.01 -7.74
CA MET A 1 -1.14 -15.69 -7.98
C MET A 1 -1.16 -14.89 -6.68
N LYS A 2 0.00 -14.42 -6.23
CA LYS A 2 0.10 -13.62 -5.00
C LYS A 2 -0.13 -12.13 -5.32
N VAL A 3 -0.93 -11.47 -4.48
CA VAL A 3 -1.22 -10.05 -4.54
C VAL A 3 -0.82 -9.39 -3.22
N SER A 4 -0.17 -8.25 -3.29
CA SER A 4 0.12 -7.39 -2.13
C SER A 4 -0.57 -6.05 -2.30
N ILE A 5 -1.36 -5.66 -1.31
CA ILE A 5 -2.06 -4.37 -1.27
C ILE A 5 -1.34 -3.49 -0.26
N LEU A 6 -0.82 -2.35 -0.71
CA LEU A 6 -0.16 -1.37 0.14
C LEU A 6 -1.09 -0.19 0.41
N LEU A 7 -1.47 -0.04 1.67
CA LEU A 7 -2.27 1.08 2.15
C LEU A 7 -1.41 2.35 2.28
N PRO A 8 -2.03 3.54 2.25
CA PRO A 8 -1.32 4.77 2.59
C PRO A 8 -0.73 4.71 4.00
N TYR A 9 0.43 5.36 4.19
CA TYR A 9 0.99 5.54 5.52
C TYR A 9 -0.01 6.26 6.44
N LYS A 10 -0.13 5.82 7.68
CA LYS A 10 -1.12 6.26 8.68
C LYS A 10 -2.57 5.87 8.40
N GLU A 11 -2.84 5.05 7.42
CA GLU A 11 -4.17 4.44 7.27
C GLU A 11 -4.34 3.31 8.28
N ASP A 12 -5.33 3.43 9.15
CA ASP A 12 -5.61 2.42 10.17
C ASP A 12 -6.52 1.32 9.65
N TYR A 13 -5.96 0.15 9.42
CA TYR A 13 -6.70 -1.04 9.00
C TYR A 13 -7.23 -1.80 10.23
N SER A 14 -8.06 -1.14 11.00
CA SER A 14 -8.53 -1.65 12.28
C SER A 14 -10.03 -1.40 12.48
N LYS A 15 -10.64 -2.23 13.32
CA LYS A 15 -12.07 -2.08 13.69
C LYS A 15 -12.31 -0.83 14.53
N GLU A 16 -11.30 -0.39 15.28
CA GLU A 16 -11.40 0.75 16.18
C GLU A 16 -11.39 2.09 15.44
N ASN A 17 -10.66 2.20 14.34
CA ASN A 17 -10.44 3.49 13.67
C ASN A 17 -10.21 3.33 12.17
N ALA A 18 -11.05 2.59 11.47
CA ALA A 18 -10.89 2.37 10.05
C ALA A 18 -11.09 3.67 9.25
N GLY A 19 -10.12 4.02 8.40
CA GLY A 19 -10.29 5.06 7.39
C GLY A 19 -11.08 4.57 6.17
N ALA A 20 -11.45 5.48 5.30
CA ALA A 20 -12.25 5.16 4.10
C ALA A 20 -11.56 4.16 3.18
N VAL A 21 -10.24 4.28 2.99
CA VAL A 21 -9.46 3.36 2.16
C VAL A 21 -9.44 1.96 2.78
N SER A 22 -9.26 1.87 4.09
CA SER A 22 -9.27 0.59 4.82
C SER A 22 -10.61 -0.12 4.73
N ILE A 23 -11.72 0.60 4.87
CA ILE A 23 -13.07 0.05 4.72
C ILE A 23 -13.28 -0.48 3.30
N PHE A 24 -12.88 0.29 2.29
CA PHE A 24 -13.00 -0.09 0.89
C PHE A 24 -12.17 -1.35 0.58
N VAL A 25 -10.90 -1.39 0.98
CA VAL A 25 -10.00 -2.53 0.75
C VAL A 25 -10.52 -3.78 1.46
N SER A 26 -10.94 -3.65 2.70
CA SER A 26 -11.53 -4.77 3.47
C SER A 26 -12.79 -5.32 2.79
N GLY A 27 -13.65 -4.44 2.27
CA GLY A 27 -14.86 -4.83 1.55
C GLY A 27 -14.55 -5.60 0.27
N ILE A 28 -13.61 -5.12 -0.54
CA ILE A 28 -13.21 -5.81 -1.77
C ILE A 28 -12.53 -7.14 -1.45
N ASP A 29 -11.59 -7.15 -0.51
CA ASP A 29 -10.82 -8.35 -0.15
C ASP A 29 -11.73 -9.48 0.31
N LYS A 30 -12.78 -9.14 1.08
CA LYS A 30 -13.76 -10.12 1.58
C LYS A 30 -14.39 -10.97 0.47
N TYR A 31 -14.63 -10.39 -0.70
CA TYR A 31 -15.30 -11.03 -1.83
C TYR A 31 -14.33 -11.44 -2.94
N SER A 32 -13.04 -11.14 -2.80
CA SER A 32 -12.04 -11.48 -3.81
C SER A 32 -11.79 -12.99 -3.89
N ARG A 33 -11.81 -13.52 -5.11
CA ARG A 33 -11.37 -14.89 -5.36
C ARG A 33 -9.89 -15.13 -5.05
N TYR A 34 -9.10 -14.07 -4.97
CA TYR A 34 -7.66 -14.12 -4.65
C TYR A 34 -7.37 -13.90 -3.16
N ARG A 35 -8.39 -13.80 -2.30
CA ARG A 35 -8.24 -13.50 -0.88
C ARG A 35 -7.19 -14.36 -0.17
N ARG A 36 -7.15 -15.67 -0.47
CA ARG A 36 -6.20 -16.59 0.17
C ARG A 36 -4.74 -16.32 -0.21
N SER A 37 -4.49 -15.67 -1.33
CA SER A 37 -3.17 -15.30 -1.83
C SER A 37 -2.90 -13.80 -1.76
N THR A 38 -3.80 -13.03 -1.19
CA THR A 38 -3.68 -11.58 -0.97
C THR A 38 -3.18 -11.30 0.45
N LYS A 39 -2.29 -10.33 0.58
CA LYS A 39 -1.88 -9.71 1.85
C LYS A 39 -2.13 -8.21 1.78
N VAL A 40 -2.69 -7.66 2.84
CA VAL A 40 -2.89 -6.23 3.01
C VAL A 40 -1.84 -5.70 3.95
N TYR A 41 -1.09 -4.70 3.51
CA TYR A 41 0.01 -4.10 4.27
C TYR A 41 -0.32 -2.67 4.66
N GLY A 42 -0.07 -2.35 5.91
CA GLY A 42 -0.26 -1.03 6.46
C GLY A 42 0.55 -0.85 7.73
N ASN A 43 0.38 0.28 8.40
CA ASN A 43 0.94 0.51 9.71
C ASN A 43 -0.11 1.14 10.61
N THR A 44 -0.43 0.48 11.70
CA THR A 44 -1.36 0.94 12.72
C THR A 44 -0.89 0.54 14.11
N ASN A 45 -1.25 1.32 15.10
CA ASN A 45 -1.04 1.00 16.52
C ASN A 45 -2.20 0.20 17.13
N TYR A 46 -3.32 0.11 16.43
CA TYR A 46 -4.46 -0.71 16.86
C TYR A 46 -4.18 -2.20 16.66
N LYS A 47 -4.90 -3.05 17.38
CA LYS A 47 -4.65 -4.50 17.39
C LYS A 47 -5.75 -5.33 16.75
N ASN A 48 -6.96 -4.79 16.60
CA ASN A 48 -8.09 -5.50 15.99
C ASN A 48 -8.15 -5.19 14.48
N PHE A 49 -7.44 -5.95 13.69
CA PHE A 49 -7.39 -5.76 12.25
C PHE A 49 -8.71 -6.14 11.55
N LEU A 50 -9.01 -5.49 10.44
CA LEU A 50 -10.22 -5.73 9.66
C LEU A 50 -10.23 -7.10 8.98
N SER A 51 -9.06 -7.70 8.75
CA SER A 51 -8.96 -9.04 8.18
C SER A 51 -7.71 -9.79 8.67
N LYS A 52 -7.76 -11.11 8.59
CA LYS A 52 -6.65 -11.98 9.03
C LYS A 52 -5.44 -11.95 8.11
N ASN A 53 -5.59 -11.50 6.88
CA ASN A 53 -4.51 -11.40 5.89
C ASN A 53 -3.77 -10.06 5.95
N TYR A 54 -4.03 -9.24 6.96
CA TYR A 54 -3.30 -8.01 7.22
C TYR A 54 -1.93 -8.26 7.82
N VAL A 55 -0.96 -7.48 7.38
CA VAL A 55 0.41 -7.47 7.89
C VAL A 55 0.76 -6.04 8.30
N ASN A 56 1.08 -5.85 9.56
CA ASN A 56 1.54 -4.55 10.04
C ASN A 56 3.00 -4.37 9.68
N ILE A 57 3.30 -3.31 8.92
CA ILE A 57 4.67 -3.00 8.49
C ILE A 57 5.45 -2.46 9.68
N PRO A 58 6.62 -3.02 10.03
CA PRO A 58 7.49 -2.44 11.05
C PRO A 58 7.87 -1.01 10.70
N PHE A 59 7.75 -0.11 11.65
CA PHE A 59 8.07 1.30 11.45
C PHE A 59 8.86 1.85 12.64
N LYS A 60 10.03 2.41 12.33
CA LYS A 60 10.84 3.16 13.28
C LYS A 60 11.31 4.44 12.61
N LYS A 61 10.98 5.59 13.18
CA LYS A 61 11.40 6.89 12.65
C LYS A 61 12.92 6.99 12.61
N ILE A 62 13.45 7.39 11.46
CA ILE A 62 14.87 7.66 11.24
C ILE A 62 15.06 9.16 11.04
N PHE A 63 16.05 9.74 11.72
CA PHE A 63 16.36 11.16 11.62
C PHE A 63 16.64 11.57 10.18
N LEU A 64 16.10 12.72 9.75
CA LEU A 64 16.21 13.28 8.40
C LEU A 64 15.61 12.44 7.26
N GLN A 65 14.91 11.35 7.53
CA GLN A 65 14.18 10.59 6.51
C GLN A 65 12.68 10.85 6.61
N SER A 66 12.00 10.91 5.45
CA SER A 66 10.54 11.01 5.44
C SER A 66 9.90 9.71 5.94
N SER A 67 8.79 9.84 6.65
CA SER A 67 8.05 8.68 7.15
C SER A 67 7.51 7.80 6.04
N SER A 68 7.06 8.40 4.94
CA SER A 68 6.60 7.65 3.76
C SER A 68 7.72 6.83 3.12
N LYS A 69 8.93 7.38 3.02
CA LYS A 69 10.09 6.66 2.50
C LYS A 69 10.44 5.45 3.34
N ILE A 70 10.48 5.61 4.67
CA ILE A 70 10.76 4.52 5.61
C ILE A 70 9.68 3.43 5.49
N TYR A 71 8.43 3.84 5.49
CA TYR A 71 7.28 2.95 5.38
C TYR A 71 7.32 2.10 4.11
N VAL A 72 7.50 2.74 2.95
CA VAL A 72 7.55 2.03 1.66
C VAL A 72 8.79 1.15 1.56
N LYS A 73 9.95 1.59 2.07
CA LYS A 73 11.16 0.80 2.08
C LYS A 73 11.01 -0.49 2.91
N ASN A 74 10.38 -0.38 4.07
CA ASN A 74 10.10 -1.56 4.92
C ASN A 74 9.09 -2.51 4.24
N PHE A 75 8.10 -1.98 3.54
CA PHE A 75 7.22 -2.80 2.70
C PHE A 75 8.01 -3.53 1.59
N ILE A 76 8.92 -2.84 0.91
CA ILE A 76 9.74 -3.44 -0.15
C ILE A 76 10.56 -4.62 0.38
N ASP A 77 11.12 -4.50 1.59
CA ASP A 77 11.88 -5.59 2.21
C ASP A 77 11.02 -6.82 2.47
N LEU A 78 9.79 -6.64 2.96
CA LEU A 78 8.83 -7.73 3.11
C LEU A 78 8.45 -8.35 1.75
N GLU A 79 8.27 -7.50 0.76
CA GLU A 79 7.84 -7.90 -0.58
C GLU A 79 8.93 -8.66 -1.36
N LYS A 80 10.19 -8.38 -1.13
CA LYS A 80 11.33 -9.15 -1.68
C LYS A 80 11.25 -10.62 -1.28
N GLN A 81 10.80 -10.91 -0.07
CA GLN A 81 10.62 -12.28 0.42
C GLN A 81 9.33 -12.91 -0.12
N ARG A 82 8.24 -12.15 -0.13
CA ARG A 82 6.93 -12.64 -0.57
C ARG A 82 6.85 -12.91 -2.07
N LYS A 83 7.48 -12.07 -2.89
CA LYS A 83 7.51 -12.16 -4.36
C LYS A 83 6.13 -12.18 -5.00
N SER A 84 5.28 -11.22 -4.67
CA SER A 84 3.96 -11.05 -5.28
C SER A 84 4.08 -10.70 -6.76
N LYS A 85 3.14 -11.16 -7.57
CA LYS A 85 3.05 -10.76 -9.00
C LYS A 85 2.44 -9.39 -9.18
N ILE A 86 1.51 -9.02 -8.31
CA ILE A 86 0.81 -7.73 -8.36
C ILE A 86 1.03 -7.01 -7.04
N ILE A 87 1.40 -5.74 -7.13
CA ILE A 87 1.43 -4.80 -6.02
C ILE A 87 0.40 -3.72 -6.33
N GLU A 88 -0.61 -3.62 -5.47
CA GLU A 88 -1.66 -2.62 -5.55
C GLU A 88 -1.37 -1.52 -4.55
N ILE A 89 -1.30 -0.28 -5.01
CA ILE A 89 -1.01 0.90 -4.20
C ILE A 89 -2.25 1.79 -4.18
N HIS A 90 -2.74 2.10 -2.99
CA HIS A 90 -3.92 2.92 -2.83
C HIS A 90 -3.56 4.38 -2.55
N ASN A 91 -4.09 5.28 -3.37
CA ASN A 91 -4.11 6.73 -3.15
C ASN A 91 -2.73 7.41 -2.98
N ARG A 92 -1.65 6.74 -3.36
CA ARG A 92 -0.28 7.27 -3.20
C ARG A 92 0.60 6.92 -4.41
N PRO A 93 0.34 7.51 -5.60
CA PRO A 93 1.14 7.22 -6.79
C PRO A 93 2.62 7.58 -6.61
N SER A 94 2.94 8.54 -5.74
CA SER A 94 4.32 8.90 -5.40
C SER A 94 5.15 7.75 -4.81
N TYR A 95 4.49 6.71 -4.26
CA TYR A 95 5.21 5.54 -3.75
C TYR A 95 5.95 4.78 -4.85
N LEU A 96 5.50 4.87 -6.10
CA LEU A 96 6.18 4.25 -7.25
C LEU A 96 7.64 4.67 -7.38
N ASN A 97 8.00 5.86 -6.95
CA ASN A 97 9.37 6.36 -6.98
C ASN A 97 10.37 5.50 -6.19
N TYR A 98 9.89 4.70 -5.26
CA TYR A 98 10.72 3.86 -4.39
C TYR A 98 10.87 2.42 -4.88
N PHE A 99 10.17 2.02 -5.95
CA PHE A 99 10.12 0.63 -6.42
C PHE A 99 11.10 0.32 -7.57
N THR A 100 12.27 0.95 -7.60
CA THR A 100 13.24 0.82 -8.70
C THR A 100 13.79 -0.59 -8.90
N ASN A 101 13.77 -1.44 -7.89
CA ASN A 101 14.38 -2.78 -7.91
C ASN A 101 13.37 -3.94 -8.02
N LEU A 102 12.08 -3.65 -8.27
CA LEU A 102 11.03 -4.66 -8.36
C LEU A 102 10.45 -4.77 -9.78
N GLN A 103 11.31 -4.74 -10.78
CA GLN A 103 10.95 -4.55 -12.20
C GLN A 103 10.06 -5.64 -12.83
N LYS A 104 9.99 -6.83 -12.25
CA LYS A 104 9.20 -7.94 -12.82
C LYS A 104 7.77 -8.02 -12.28
N ARG A 105 7.32 -7.03 -11.53
CA ARG A 105 6.01 -7.01 -10.90
C ARG A 105 5.09 -6.05 -11.60
N LYS A 106 3.80 -6.39 -11.60
CA LYS A 106 2.77 -5.47 -12.08
C LYS A 106 2.33 -4.58 -10.94
N PHE A 107 2.28 -3.27 -11.20
CA PHE A 107 1.78 -2.28 -10.27
C PHE A 107 0.40 -1.83 -10.71
N VAL A 108 -0.50 -1.70 -9.74
CA VAL A 108 -1.83 -1.14 -9.91
C VAL A 108 -1.97 0.03 -8.95
N ILE A 109 -2.29 1.20 -9.48
CA ILE A 109 -2.58 2.38 -8.65
C ILE A 109 -4.10 2.53 -8.57
N TYR A 110 -4.62 2.53 -7.35
CA TYR A 110 -6.03 2.74 -7.10
C TYR A 110 -6.24 4.15 -6.54
N PHE A 111 -6.92 4.98 -7.31
CA PHE A 111 -7.25 6.35 -6.89
C PHE A 111 -8.63 6.39 -6.23
N HIS A 112 -8.68 6.84 -4.99
CA HIS A 112 -9.93 7.11 -4.26
C HIS A 112 -10.36 8.57 -4.38
N ASN A 113 -9.42 9.45 -4.75
CA ASN A 113 -9.62 10.88 -4.97
C ASN A 113 -9.18 11.25 -6.39
N ASP A 114 -9.44 12.49 -6.79
CA ASP A 114 -9.02 13.00 -8.11
C ASP A 114 -7.50 12.86 -8.30
N PRO A 115 -7.04 12.06 -9.29
CA PRO A 115 -5.62 11.88 -9.54
C PRO A 115 -4.89 13.20 -9.89
N LEU A 116 -5.58 14.19 -10.42
CA LEU A 116 -4.98 15.48 -10.80
C LEU A 116 -4.59 16.33 -9.58
N THR A 117 -5.09 16.00 -8.40
CA THR A 117 -4.79 16.73 -7.15
C THR A 117 -3.83 15.98 -6.23
N MET A 118 -3.41 14.77 -6.61
CA MET A 118 -2.56 13.92 -5.78
C MET A 118 -1.07 14.11 -6.05
N SER A 119 -0.27 14.22 -5.00
CA SER A 119 1.19 14.18 -5.11
C SER A 119 1.65 12.90 -5.83
N GLY A 120 2.44 13.07 -6.88
CA GLY A 120 2.91 11.99 -7.75
C GLY A 120 2.06 11.81 -9.02
N SER A 121 0.99 12.59 -9.20
CA SER A 121 0.16 12.57 -10.42
C SER A 121 -0.37 13.93 -10.85
N VAL A 122 0.09 15.02 -10.22
CA VAL A 122 -0.36 16.40 -10.52
C VAL A 122 0.16 16.87 -11.87
N THR A 123 1.44 16.68 -12.14
CA THR A 123 2.07 17.14 -13.38
C THR A 123 1.96 16.12 -14.50
N ILE A 124 2.08 16.58 -15.75
CA ILE A 124 2.11 15.70 -16.93
C ILE A 124 3.26 14.69 -16.81
N LYS A 125 4.43 15.14 -16.36
CA LYS A 125 5.61 14.28 -16.19
C LYS A 125 5.34 13.15 -15.18
N GLU A 126 4.71 13.47 -14.05
CA GLU A 126 4.33 12.46 -13.05
C GLU A 126 3.32 11.45 -13.61
N ARG A 127 2.32 11.92 -14.36
CA ARG A 127 1.32 11.03 -14.99
C ARG A 127 1.91 10.13 -16.06
N LEU A 128 2.90 10.59 -16.80
CA LEU A 128 3.61 9.76 -17.78
C LEU A 128 4.49 8.69 -17.12
N PHE A 129 4.92 8.91 -15.88
CA PHE A 129 5.67 7.94 -15.10
C PHE A 129 4.80 6.78 -14.60
N ILE A 130 3.53 7.04 -14.27
CA ILE A 130 2.59 6.03 -13.81
C ILE A 130 2.15 5.12 -14.97
#